data_38170233b8971837e2e499f0d6f87d4e
#
_entry.id   38170233b8971837e2e499f0d6f87d4e
#
_cell.length_a   1.000
_cell.length_b   1.000
_cell.length_c   1.000
_cell.angle_alpha   90.00
_cell.angle_beta   90.00
_cell.angle_gamma   90.00
#
_symmetry.space_group_name_H-M   'P 1'
#
loop_
_entity.id
_entity.type
_entity.pdbx_description
1 polymer ?
#
loop_
_entity_poly.entity_id
_entity_poly.type
_entity_poly.pdbx_seq_one_letter_code
_entity_poly.pdbx_strand_id
1 'polypeptide(L)'
;MAAPTAGVAASSPAIHTVELTKRFGGTVALAGLSMTVPRGEIFGFLGPNGAGKTTAVKLLLGLLAPTAGEAWVLGQPAGDLDTRRRIGYLPELFRYQSWLSAREVLALHCELAPLPRATWNEEIDLALTTVGLADRGGDRVGTFSKGMQQRLGLGVALLGKPDLVFLDEPTSALDPVGRHDVRGIIRDLAQRGTAVFLNSHLLSEVEQVCDRVAVVDHGRVIAGGTMEELLTGSAVRVRVTGLTVDGQKSLESFGPTDAEGEQITFTKLAADRVPELVAEMVKLGGRVYEVVPRHQTLEDRFLQLLHED
;
A
#
# COMPACT_ATOMS: atom_id res chain seq x y z
N MET A 1 26.26 39.80 15.65
CA MET A 1 25.66 38.44 15.73
C MET A 1 24.76 38.28 14.49
N ALA A 2 25.24 37.53 13.51
CA ALA A 2 24.48 37.27 12.27
C ALA A 2 23.50 36.14 12.52
N ALA A 3 22.24 36.35 12.11
CA ALA A 3 21.21 35.33 12.12
C ALA A 3 21.57 34.19 11.14
N PRO A 4 21.31 32.92 11.47
CA PRO A 4 21.56 31.83 10.54
C PRO A 4 20.57 31.93 9.37
N THR A 5 21.09 31.96 8.15
CA THR A 5 20.37 31.81 6.91
C THR A 5 19.50 30.53 6.95
N ALA A 6 18.20 30.71 6.75
CA ALA A 6 17.24 29.63 6.61
C ALA A 6 17.64 28.74 5.42
N GLY A 7 18.24 27.59 5.70
CA GLY A 7 18.39 26.51 4.74
C GLY A 7 17.01 26.06 4.27
N VAL A 8 16.91 25.74 2.97
CA VAL A 8 15.72 25.16 2.33
C VAL A 8 15.22 24.01 3.24
N ALA A 9 14.09 24.23 3.90
CA ALA A 9 13.45 23.24 4.74
C ALA A 9 13.09 22.06 3.83
N ALA A 10 13.77 20.94 4.00
CA ALA A 10 13.34 19.66 3.43
C ALA A 10 11.87 19.49 3.86
N SER A 11 10.96 19.38 2.89
CA SER A 11 9.52 19.33 3.16
C SER A 11 9.27 18.18 4.14
N SER A 12 8.63 18.47 5.29
CA SER A 12 8.32 17.47 6.30
C SER A 12 7.57 16.28 5.65
N PRO A 13 7.83 15.04 6.07
CA PRO A 13 7.15 13.86 5.54
C PRO A 13 5.63 13.98 5.71
N ALA A 14 4.87 13.20 4.93
CA ALA A 14 3.42 13.13 5.05
C ALA A 14 3.02 12.52 6.39
N ILE A 15 3.74 11.47 6.83
CA ILE A 15 3.54 10.85 8.15
C ILE A 15 4.92 10.56 8.76
N HIS A 16 5.04 10.81 10.06
CA HIS A 16 6.21 10.40 10.84
C HIS A 16 5.75 9.92 12.22
N THR A 17 6.22 8.74 12.63
CA THR A 17 5.91 8.20 13.96
C THR A 17 7.19 7.77 14.66
N VAL A 18 7.22 7.97 15.97
CA VAL A 18 8.33 7.56 16.84
C VAL A 18 7.76 6.80 18.02
N GLU A 19 8.11 5.52 18.13
CA GLU A 19 7.73 4.62 19.21
C GLU A 19 6.23 4.65 19.54
N LEU A 20 5.39 4.84 18.50
CA LEU A 20 3.95 5.00 18.66
C LEU A 20 3.33 3.74 19.26
N THR A 21 2.78 3.87 20.46
CA THR A 21 2.28 2.74 21.25
C THR A 21 0.81 2.95 21.60
N LYS A 22 0.02 1.88 21.50
CA LYS A 22 -1.38 1.85 21.93
C LYS A 22 -1.71 0.59 22.71
N ARG A 23 -2.27 0.79 23.90
CA ARG A 23 -2.80 -0.28 24.76
C ARG A 23 -4.29 -0.10 24.99
N PHE A 24 -5.01 -1.20 25.00
CA PHE A 24 -6.41 -1.26 25.40
C PHE A 24 -6.51 -2.26 26.58
N GLY A 25 -6.56 -1.72 27.80
CA GLY A 25 -6.45 -2.57 29.00
C GLY A 25 -5.14 -3.37 29.00
N GLY A 26 -5.24 -4.68 29.03
CA GLY A 26 -4.09 -5.61 28.99
C GLY A 26 -3.52 -5.87 27.60
N THR A 27 -4.25 -5.51 26.52
CA THR A 27 -3.85 -5.83 25.14
C THR A 27 -3.01 -4.70 24.55
N VAL A 28 -1.84 -5.03 23.99
CA VAL A 28 -1.01 -4.11 23.22
C VAL A 28 -1.38 -4.21 21.75
N ALA A 29 -1.97 -3.15 21.21
CA ALA A 29 -2.36 -3.08 19.80
C ALA A 29 -1.25 -2.51 18.90
N LEU A 30 -0.43 -1.60 19.44
CA LEU A 30 0.81 -1.11 18.83
C LEU A 30 1.91 -1.11 19.88
N ALA A 31 3.09 -1.57 19.50
CA ALA A 31 4.22 -1.83 20.41
C ALA A 31 5.49 -1.06 19.96
N GLY A 32 5.38 0.26 19.78
CA GLY A 32 6.50 1.10 19.37
C GLY A 32 6.62 1.23 17.85
N LEU A 33 5.53 1.55 17.15
CA LEU A 33 5.52 1.73 15.70
C LEU A 33 6.32 2.98 15.32
N SER A 34 7.45 2.80 14.62
CA SER A 34 8.27 3.88 14.07
C SER A 34 8.35 3.76 12.56
N MET A 35 7.87 4.77 11.83
CA MET A 35 7.88 4.80 10.36
C MET A 35 7.86 6.22 9.83
N THR A 36 8.26 6.36 8.55
CA THR A 36 8.21 7.62 7.82
C THR A 36 7.58 7.39 6.45
N VAL A 37 6.57 8.19 6.12
CA VAL A 37 5.90 8.20 4.81
C VAL A 37 6.25 9.49 4.09
N PRO A 38 6.92 9.44 2.94
CA PRO A 38 7.21 10.62 2.14
C PRO A 38 5.95 11.29 1.59
N ARG A 39 6.07 12.54 1.11
CA ARG A 39 5.01 13.21 0.36
C ARG A 39 4.99 12.76 -1.09
N GLY A 40 3.80 12.71 -1.69
CA GLY A 40 3.63 12.37 -3.11
C GLY A 40 3.98 10.93 -3.45
N GLU A 41 4.13 10.06 -2.45
CA GLU A 41 4.36 8.63 -2.66
C GLU A 41 3.13 7.82 -2.23
N ILE A 42 3.01 6.62 -2.81
CA ILE A 42 2.03 5.61 -2.43
C ILE A 42 2.71 4.65 -1.45
N PHE A 43 2.27 4.70 -0.20
CA PHE A 43 2.83 3.90 0.89
C PHE A 43 1.88 2.77 1.29
N GLY A 44 2.31 1.52 1.11
CA GLY A 44 1.60 0.33 1.54
C GLY A 44 1.84 0.01 3.01
N PHE A 45 0.78 -0.22 3.77
CA PHE A 45 0.85 -0.62 5.18
C PHE A 45 0.22 -2.00 5.33
N LEU A 46 1.06 -3.01 5.51
CA LEU A 46 0.73 -4.41 5.36
C LEU A 46 0.87 -5.16 6.68
N GLY A 47 0.14 -6.26 6.81
CA GLY A 47 0.25 -7.12 7.99
C GLY A 47 -0.95 -8.05 8.11
N PRO A 48 -0.85 -9.11 8.91
CA PRO A 48 -1.95 -10.03 9.16
C PRO A 48 -3.10 -9.33 9.91
N ASN A 49 -4.24 -10.02 10.00
CA ASN A 49 -5.35 -9.55 10.81
C ASN A 49 -4.93 -9.51 12.29
N GLY A 50 -5.25 -8.39 12.96
CA GLY A 50 -4.82 -8.17 14.34
C GLY A 50 -3.42 -7.55 14.51
N ALA A 51 -2.66 -7.33 13.46
CA ALA A 51 -1.33 -6.69 13.52
C ALA A 51 -1.33 -5.22 14.02
N GLY A 52 -2.51 -4.61 14.18
CA GLY A 52 -2.63 -3.23 14.68
C GLY A 52 -2.90 -2.17 13.60
N LYS A 53 -3.07 -2.57 12.32
CA LYS A 53 -3.22 -1.65 11.18
C LYS A 53 -4.32 -0.60 11.36
N THR A 54 -5.54 -1.03 11.65
CA THR A 54 -6.68 -0.12 11.88
C THR A 54 -6.46 0.78 13.10
N THR A 55 -5.75 0.29 14.12
CA THR A 55 -5.38 1.10 15.29
C THR A 55 -4.39 2.19 14.90
N ALA A 56 -3.38 1.88 14.08
CA ALA A 56 -2.43 2.85 13.57
C ALA A 56 -3.13 3.96 12.77
N VAL A 57 -3.99 3.58 11.81
CA VAL A 57 -4.78 4.54 11.01
C VAL A 57 -5.62 5.45 11.92
N LYS A 58 -6.31 4.91 12.93
CA LYS A 58 -7.11 5.71 13.87
C LYS A 58 -6.28 6.67 14.71
N LEU A 59 -5.06 6.30 15.09
CA LEU A 59 -4.13 7.18 15.80
C LEU A 59 -3.65 8.31 14.89
N LEU A 60 -3.24 8.00 13.66
CA LEU A 60 -2.79 8.98 12.67
C LEU A 60 -3.89 9.98 12.28
N LEU A 61 -5.14 9.52 12.19
CA LEU A 61 -6.31 10.39 11.99
C LEU A 61 -6.71 11.17 13.26
N GLY A 62 -6.06 10.90 14.40
CA GLY A 62 -6.42 11.50 15.69
C GLY A 62 -7.80 11.09 16.21
N LEU A 63 -8.32 9.93 15.77
CA LEU A 63 -9.56 9.33 16.28
C LEU A 63 -9.31 8.57 17.58
N LEU A 64 -8.05 8.28 17.89
CA LEU A 64 -7.57 7.69 19.14
C LEU A 64 -6.37 8.48 19.65
N ALA A 65 -6.21 8.56 20.95
CA ALA A 65 -4.98 9.07 21.57
C ALA A 65 -3.96 7.93 21.77
N PRO A 66 -2.66 8.15 21.54
CA PRO A 66 -1.62 7.16 21.83
C PRO A 66 -1.50 6.94 23.34
N THR A 67 -0.96 5.78 23.73
CA THR A 67 -0.59 5.51 25.14
C THR A 67 0.83 6.01 25.42
N ALA A 68 1.73 5.92 24.43
CA ALA A 68 3.10 6.44 24.46
C ALA A 68 3.59 6.68 23.01
N GLY A 69 4.72 7.36 22.88
CA GLY A 69 5.27 7.72 21.58
C GLY A 69 4.53 8.88 20.93
N GLU A 70 4.94 9.25 19.74
CA GLU A 70 4.49 10.45 19.05
C GLU A 70 4.20 10.16 17.58
N ALA A 71 3.27 10.93 16.99
CA ALA A 71 2.93 10.87 15.57
C ALA A 71 2.69 12.28 15.02
N TRP A 72 3.24 12.52 13.85
CA TRP A 72 3.03 13.76 13.08
C TRP A 72 2.46 13.41 11.72
N VAL A 73 1.51 14.22 11.29
CA VAL A 73 0.86 14.11 9.98
C VAL A 73 0.95 15.48 9.30
N LEU A 74 1.47 15.51 8.08
CA LEU A 74 1.75 16.74 7.31
C LEU A 74 2.59 17.78 8.09
N GLY A 75 3.44 17.29 9.02
CA GLY A 75 4.31 18.11 9.84
C GLY A 75 3.68 18.67 11.12
N GLN A 76 2.43 18.32 11.43
CA GLN A 76 1.74 18.70 12.67
C GLN A 76 1.45 17.46 13.53
N PRO A 77 1.28 17.59 14.86
CA PRO A 77 0.86 16.48 15.67
C PRO A 77 -0.41 15.81 15.17
N ALA A 78 -0.45 14.47 15.21
CA ALA A 78 -1.63 13.72 14.77
C ALA A 78 -2.89 14.16 15.53
N GLY A 79 -3.96 14.45 14.81
CA GLY A 79 -5.20 14.96 15.38
C GLY A 79 -5.34 16.48 15.35
N ASP A 80 -4.34 17.21 14.86
CA ASP A 80 -4.48 18.65 14.60
C ASP A 80 -5.67 18.92 13.66
N LEU A 81 -6.52 19.89 14.02
CA LEU A 81 -7.79 20.12 13.32
C LEU A 81 -7.59 20.73 11.93
N ASP A 82 -6.60 21.60 11.76
CA ASP A 82 -6.34 22.21 10.46
C ASP A 82 -5.69 21.19 9.50
N THR A 83 -4.86 20.31 10.03
CA THR A 83 -4.29 19.18 9.28
C THR A 83 -5.36 18.21 8.82
N ARG A 84 -6.37 17.91 9.66
CA ARG A 84 -7.50 17.03 9.28
C ARG A 84 -8.27 17.51 8.06
N ARG A 85 -8.36 18.81 7.83
CA ARG A 85 -9.00 19.41 6.65
C ARG A 85 -8.28 19.09 5.33
N ARG A 86 -7.03 18.67 5.44
CA ARG A 86 -6.14 18.34 4.33
C ARG A 86 -5.95 16.81 4.16
N ILE A 87 -6.75 16.03 4.90
CA ILE A 87 -6.69 14.58 4.89
C ILE A 87 -8.00 14.02 4.34
N GLY A 88 -7.89 13.14 3.34
CA GLY A 88 -8.99 12.29 2.91
C GLY A 88 -8.95 10.94 3.61
N TYR A 89 -10.10 10.33 3.84
CA TYR A 89 -10.17 8.99 4.44
C TYR A 89 -11.29 8.17 3.84
N LEU A 90 -10.93 7.00 3.32
CA LEU A 90 -11.86 5.94 2.92
C LEU A 90 -11.72 4.79 3.94
N PRO A 91 -12.67 4.60 4.86
CA PRO A 91 -12.66 3.44 5.77
C PRO A 91 -13.03 2.15 5.05
N GLU A 92 -12.61 1.01 5.58
CA GLU A 92 -12.98 -0.32 5.07
C GLU A 92 -14.50 -0.52 5.04
N LEU A 93 -15.16 -0.11 6.11
CA LEU A 93 -16.61 -0.22 6.25
C LEU A 93 -17.25 1.16 6.36
N PHE A 94 -18.07 1.50 5.39
CA PHE A 94 -18.88 2.71 5.39
C PHE A 94 -20.26 2.42 4.81
N ARG A 95 -21.22 3.25 5.15
CA ARG A 95 -22.58 3.18 4.59
C ARG A 95 -23.09 4.58 4.37
N TYR A 96 -23.61 4.81 3.19
CA TYR A 96 -24.34 6.03 2.85
C TYR A 96 -25.85 5.77 2.91
N GLN A 97 -26.61 6.82 3.13
CA GLN A 97 -28.05 6.77 3.13
C GLN A 97 -28.56 6.35 1.74
N SER A 98 -29.29 5.24 1.66
CA SER A 98 -29.75 4.64 0.41
C SER A 98 -30.71 5.50 -0.40
N TRP A 99 -31.39 6.45 0.25
CA TRP A 99 -32.32 7.38 -0.38
C TRP A 99 -31.67 8.64 -0.97
N LEU A 100 -30.43 8.94 -0.63
CA LEU A 100 -29.67 10.04 -1.21
C LEU A 100 -29.11 9.65 -2.58
N SER A 101 -29.03 10.61 -3.48
CA SER A 101 -28.23 10.49 -4.70
C SER A 101 -26.74 10.60 -4.40
N ALA A 102 -25.89 10.16 -5.34
CA ALA A 102 -24.44 10.31 -5.18
C ALA A 102 -24.02 11.77 -5.01
N ARG A 103 -24.65 12.70 -5.75
CA ARG A 103 -24.44 14.14 -5.60
C ARG A 103 -24.81 14.66 -4.22
N GLU A 104 -25.94 14.20 -3.68
CA GLU A 104 -26.38 14.62 -2.33
C GLU A 104 -25.44 14.07 -1.25
N VAL A 105 -24.90 12.86 -1.40
CA VAL A 105 -23.86 12.31 -0.51
C VAL A 105 -22.61 13.20 -0.54
N LEU A 106 -22.12 13.53 -1.73
CA LEU A 106 -20.94 14.40 -1.87
C LEU A 106 -21.23 15.82 -1.32
N ALA A 107 -22.40 16.38 -1.58
CA ALA A 107 -22.80 17.68 -1.05
C ALA A 107 -22.83 17.70 0.50
N LEU A 108 -23.37 16.64 1.12
CA LEU A 108 -23.34 16.47 2.57
C LEU A 108 -21.91 16.47 3.11
N HIS A 109 -20.99 15.79 2.42
CA HIS A 109 -19.57 15.77 2.82
C HIS A 109 -18.87 17.12 2.55
N CYS A 110 -19.22 17.85 1.50
CA CYS A 110 -18.75 19.22 1.31
C CYS A 110 -19.20 20.16 2.44
N GLU A 111 -20.40 19.94 3.01
CA GLU A 111 -20.91 20.73 4.15
C GLU A 111 -20.16 20.39 5.44
N LEU A 112 -19.78 19.12 5.63
CA LEU A 112 -19.00 18.68 6.79
C LEU A 112 -17.51 19.07 6.67
N ALA A 113 -17.00 19.20 5.45
CA ALA A 113 -15.69 19.74 5.18
C ALA A 113 -15.75 21.28 5.11
N PRO A 114 -14.68 22.01 5.48
CA PRO A 114 -14.68 23.47 5.45
C PRO A 114 -14.49 24.01 4.01
N LEU A 115 -15.26 23.50 3.07
CA LEU A 115 -15.21 23.91 1.67
C LEU A 115 -16.14 25.11 1.41
N PRO A 116 -15.70 26.13 0.67
CA PRO A 116 -16.56 27.24 0.28
C PRO A 116 -17.74 26.74 -0.54
N ARG A 117 -18.97 27.15 -0.17
CA ARG A 117 -20.19 26.70 -0.85
C ARG A 117 -20.21 27.00 -2.35
N ALA A 118 -19.49 28.03 -2.77
CA ALA A 118 -19.38 28.44 -4.16
C ALA A 118 -18.60 27.38 -5.02
N THR A 119 -17.76 26.56 -4.43
CA THR A 119 -16.94 25.55 -5.14
C THR A 119 -17.57 24.15 -5.11
N TRP A 120 -18.65 23.92 -4.39
CA TRP A 120 -19.22 22.59 -4.20
C TRP A 120 -19.57 21.86 -5.49
N ASN A 121 -20.25 22.56 -6.43
CA ASN A 121 -20.63 21.92 -7.68
C ASN A 121 -19.41 21.45 -8.49
N GLU A 122 -18.37 22.26 -8.55
CA GLU A 122 -17.12 21.93 -9.22
C GLU A 122 -16.41 20.75 -8.54
N GLU A 123 -16.30 20.76 -7.21
CA GLU A 123 -15.70 19.69 -6.42
C GLU A 123 -16.48 18.36 -6.57
N ILE A 124 -17.83 18.42 -6.56
CA ILE A 124 -18.69 17.25 -6.75
C ILE A 124 -18.54 16.67 -8.15
N ASP A 125 -18.56 17.53 -9.19
CA ASP A 125 -18.40 17.10 -10.57
C ASP A 125 -17.02 16.47 -10.80
N LEU A 126 -15.99 17.09 -10.26
CA LEU A 126 -14.62 16.56 -10.31
C LEU A 126 -14.54 15.20 -9.61
N ALA A 127 -15.09 15.08 -8.40
CA ALA A 127 -15.07 13.82 -7.64
C ALA A 127 -15.81 12.70 -8.41
N LEU A 128 -17.01 12.96 -8.91
CA LEU A 128 -17.80 11.99 -9.69
C LEU A 128 -17.06 11.56 -10.97
N THR A 129 -16.46 12.52 -11.67
CA THR A 129 -15.69 12.24 -12.89
C THR A 129 -14.46 11.40 -12.57
N THR A 130 -13.71 11.76 -11.52
CA THR A 130 -12.50 11.03 -11.11
C THR A 130 -12.79 9.57 -10.80
N VAL A 131 -13.92 9.27 -10.14
CA VAL A 131 -14.27 7.90 -9.77
C VAL A 131 -15.17 7.18 -10.79
N GLY A 132 -15.38 7.78 -11.98
CA GLY A 132 -16.16 7.17 -13.06
C GLY A 132 -17.66 7.03 -12.76
N LEU A 133 -18.23 8.00 -12.01
CA LEU A 133 -19.66 8.04 -11.64
C LEU A 133 -20.37 9.30 -12.14
N ALA A 134 -19.78 10.04 -13.11
CA ALA A 134 -20.35 11.30 -13.62
C ALA A 134 -21.81 11.14 -14.11
N ASP A 135 -22.06 10.10 -14.92
CA ASP A 135 -23.39 9.82 -15.50
C ASP A 135 -24.39 9.23 -14.50
N ARG A 136 -23.92 8.89 -13.29
CA ARG A 136 -24.71 8.27 -12.22
C ARG A 136 -24.88 9.18 -11.00
N GLY A 137 -24.42 10.44 -11.12
CA GLY A 137 -24.44 11.39 -10.02
C GLY A 137 -25.84 11.69 -9.43
N GLY A 138 -26.89 11.61 -10.28
CA GLY A 138 -28.28 11.78 -9.87
C GLY A 138 -28.96 10.52 -9.32
N ASP A 139 -28.34 9.34 -9.46
CA ASP A 139 -28.94 8.09 -9.06
C ASP A 139 -28.84 7.89 -7.53
N ARG A 140 -29.84 7.22 -6.96
CA ARG A 140 -29.86 6.89 -5.53
C ARG A 140 -28.81 5.85 -5.19
N VAL A 141 -28.04 6.08 -4.12
CA VAL A 141 -26.99 5.16 -3.66
C VAL A 141 -27.53 3.76 -3.35
N GLY A 142 -28.80 3.66 -2.95
CA GLY A 142 -29.45 2.36 -2.76
C GLY A 142 -29.54 1.48 -4.00
N THR A 143 -29.38 2.04 -5.21
CA THR A 143 -29.35 1.29 -6.47
C THR A 143 -27.91 0.94 -6.92
N PHE A 144 -26.91 1.41 -6.20
CA PHE A 144 -25.52 1.19 -6.56
C PHE A 144 -25.05 -0.22 -6.23
N SER A 145 -24.25 -0.81 -7.13
CA SER A 145 -23.47 -2.00 -6.78
C SER A 145 -22.47 -1.69 -5.66
N LYS A 146 -21.95 -2.72 -4.99
CA LYS A 146 -20.89 -2.54 -3.99
C LYS A 146 -19.68 -1.79 -4.56
N GLY A 147 -19.27 -2.10 -5.80
CA GLY A 147 -18.19 -1.40 -6.48
C GLY A 147 -18.49 0.08 -6.75
N MET A 148 -19.72 0.43 -7.13
CA MET A 148 -20.13 1.82 -7.31
C MET A 148 -20.15 2.57 -5.96
N GLN A 149 -20.60 1.92 -4.87
CA GLN A 149 -20.53 2.51 -3.53
C GLN A 149 -19.07 2.73 -3.09
N GLN A 150 -18.18 1.78 -3.38
CA GLN A 150 -16.75 1.90 -3.09
C GLN A 150 -16.12 3.09 -3.84
N ARG A 151 -16.43 3.23 -5.15
CA ARG A 151 -15.98 4.38 -5.94
C ARG A 151 -16.55 5.70 -5.40
N LEU A 152 -17.81 5.74 -4.98
CA LEU A 152 -18.38 6.93 -4.34
C LEU A 152 -17.64 7.27 -3.04
N GLY A 153 -17.31 6.26 -2.22
CA GLY A 153 -16.51 6.43 -1.00
C GLY A 153 -15.14 7.02 -1.30
N LEU A 154 -14.49 6.56 -2.36
CA LEU A 154 -13.24 7.15 -2.83
C LEU A 154 -13.45 8.60 -3.25
N GLY A 155 -14.53 8.92 -4.00
CA GLY A 155 -14.88 10.29 -4.37
C GLY A 155 -15.06 11.20 -3.16
N VAL A 156 -15.69 10.72 -2.09
CA VAL A 156 -15.82 11.45 -0.81
C VAL A 156 -14.44 11.73 -0.20
N ALA A 157 -13.54 10.73 -0.19
CA ALA A 157 -12.19 10.89 0.36
C ALA A 157 -11.33 11.89 -0.43
N LEU A 158 -11.70 12.20 -1.68
CA LEU A 158 -10.95 13.11 -2.56
C LEU A 158 -11.48 14.56 -2.56
N LEU A 159 -12.61 14.82 -1.88
CA LEU A 159 -13.16 16.19 -1.79
C LEU A 159 -12.14 17.15 -1.16
N GLY A 160 -12.05 18.34 -1.73
CA GLY A 160 -11.16 19.40 -1.24
C GLY A 160 -9.69 19.18 -1.57
N LYS A 161 -9.34 18.26 -2.46
CA LYS A 161 -7.98 18.01 -2.96
C LYS A 161 -6.99 17.79 -1.80
N PRO A 162 -7.14 16.71 -1.02
CA PRO A 162 -6.33 16.48 0.16
C PRO A 162 -4.85 16.30 -0.19
N ASP A 163 -3.96 16.68 0.75
CA ASP A 163 -2.52 16.45 0.62
C ASP A 163 -2.11 15.02 0.99
N LEU A 164 -2.95 14.35 1.77
CA LEU A 164 -2.78 12.96 2.21
C LEU A 164 -4.12 12.23 2.18
N VAL A 165 -4.15 11.03 1.63
CA VAL A 165 -5.34 10.18 1.62
C VAL A 165 -5.03 8.85 2.30
N PHE A 166 -5.85 8.49 3.28
CA PHE A 166 -5.85 7.14 3.87
C PHE A 166 -6.91 6.30 3.15
N LEU A 167 -6.49 5.18 2.60
CA LEU A 167 -7.36 4.23 1.90
C LEU A 167 -7.30 2.88 2.61
N ASP A 168 -8.41 2.50 3.24
CA ASP A 168 -8.54 1.23 3.96
C ASP A 168 -9.33 0.26 3.07
N GLU A 169 -8.65 -0.74 2.49
CA GLU A 169 -9.20 -1.75 1.59
C GLU A 169 -9.96 -1.17 0.36
N PRO A 170 -9.37 -0.23 -0.42
CA PRO A 170 -10.10 0.49 -1.46
C PRO A 170 -10.57 -0.40 -2.63
N THR A 171 -10.00 -1.59 -2.81
CA THR A 171 -10.27 -2.49 -3.94
C THR A 171 -11.01 -3.77 -3.55
N SER A 172 -11.29 -4.00 -2.26
CA SER A 172 -11.83 -5.26 -1.74
C SER A 172 -13.19 -5.67 -2.33
N ALA A 173 -14.04 -4.68 -2.68
CA ALA A 173 -15.39 -4.90 -3.21
C ALA A 173 -15.47 -4.83 -4.75
N LEU A 174 -14.32 -4.75 -5.44
CA LEU A 174 -14.26 -4.50 -6.88
C LEU A 174 -13.91 -5.77 -7.66
N ASP A 175 -14.45 -5.85 -8.87
CA ASP A 175 -14.02 -6.79 -9.91
C ASP A 175 -12.63 -6.39 -10.47
N PRO A 176 -11.97 -7.23 -11.28
CA PRO A 176 -10.64 -6.93 -11.81
C PRO A 176 -10.56 -5.61 -12.59
N VAL A 177 -11.60 -5.24 -13.34
CA VAL A 177 -11.65 -3.97 -14.09
C VAL A 177 -11.72 -2.80 -13.11
N GLY A 178 -12.62 -2.88 -12.12
CA GLY A 178 -12.76 -1.86 -11.10
C GLY A 178 -11.49 -1.66 -10.27
N ARG A 179 -10.76 -2.74 -9.97
CA ARG A 179 -9.44 -2.65 -9.30
C ARG A 179 -8.42 -1.91 -10.15
N HIS A 180 -8.36 -2.23 -11.45
CA HIS A 180 -7.47 -1.53 -12.39
C HIS A 180 -7.77 -0.02 -12.41
N ASP A 181 -9.04 0.38 -12.49
CA ASP A 181 -9.44 1.79 -12.51
C ASP A 181 -9.04 2.51 -11.22
N VAL A 182 -9.30 1.89 -10.05
CA VAL A 182 -8.92 2.48 -8.75
C VAL A 182 -7.41 2.60 -8.62
N ARG A 183 -6.62 1.63 -9.11
CA ARG A 183 -5.16 1.76 -9.17
C ARG A 183 -4.72 2.95 -10.02
N GLY A 184 -5.38 3.18 -11.15
CA GLY A 184 -5.15 4.37 -11.99
C GLY A 184 -5.37 5.66 -11.20
N ILE A 185 -6.50 5.77 -10.49
CA ILE A 185 -6.81 6.92 -9.65
C ILE A 185 -5.74 7.14 -8.57
N ILE A 186 -5.33 6.08 -7.88
CA ILE A 186 -4.29 6.14 -6.83
C ILE A 186 -2.95 6.67 -7.39
N ARG A 187 -2.53 6.18 -8.56
CA ARG A 187 -1.31 6.66 -9.21
C ARG A 187 -1.41 8.13 -9.63
N ASP A 188 -2.55 8.53 -10.19
CA ASP A 188 -2.80 9.92 -10.59
C ASP A 188 -2.75 10.88 -9.41
N LEU A 189 -3.23 10.45 -8.23
CA LEU A 189 -3.14 11.23 -6.99
C LEU A 189 -1.68 11.46 -6.59
N ALA A 190 -0.87 10.42 -6.57
CA ALA A 190 0.56 10.52 -6.22
C ALA A 190 1.32 11.39 -7.23
N GLN A 191 1.06 11.26 -8.53
CA GLN A 191 1.66 12.10 -9.57
C GLN A 191 1.31 13.59 -9.40
N ARG A 192 0.17 13.91 -8.80
CA ARG A 192 -0.23 15.29 -8.46
C ARG A 192 0.33 15.76 -7.12
N GLY A 193 1.13 14.94 -6.43
CA GLY A 193 1.80 15.26 -5.18
C GLY A 193 1.00 14.91 -3.91
N THR A 194 -0.18 14.28 -4.04
CA THR A 194 -0.92 13.75 -2.89
C THR A 194 -0.21 12.51 -2.37
N ALA A 195 0.08 12.45 -1.07
CA ALA A 195 0.56 11.23 -0.45
C ALA A 195 -0.62 10.25 -0.26
N VAL A 196 -0.38 8.96 -0.52
CA VAL A 196 -1.41 7.93 -0.33
C VAL A 196 -0.92 6.90 0.67
N PHE A 197 -1.66 6.74 1.76
CA PHE A 197 -1.45 5.67 2.74
C PHE A 197 -2.47 4.56 2.48
N LEU A 198 -1.98 3.46 1.92
CA LEU A 198 -2.80 2.33 1.48
C LEU A 198 -2.69 1.18 2.48
N ASN A 199 -3.79 0.87 3.18
CA ASN A 199 -3.94 -0.36 3.94
C ASN A 199 -4.68 -1.39 3.10
N SER A 200 -4.03 -2.51 2.77
CA SER A 200 -4.66 -3.61 2.02
C SER A 200 -4.07 -4.96 2.44
N HIS A 201 -4.91 -5.99 2.38
CA HIS A 201 -4.49 -7.38 2.54
C HIS A 201 -4.19 -8.05 1.19
N LEU A 202 -4.50 -7.39 0.06
CA LEU A 202 -4.25 -7.89 -1.28
C LEU A 202 -2.82 -7.49 -1.72
N LEU A 203 -1.85 -8.33 -1.37
CA LEU A 203 -0.43 -8.07 -1.60
C LEU A 203 -0.09 -7.81 -3.07
N SER A 204 -0.75 -8.52 -4.00
CA SER A 204 -0.58 -8.30 -5.43
C SER A 204 -1.06 -6.92 -5.91
N GLU A 205 -2.06 -6.31 -5.25
CA GLU A 205 -2.51 -4.95 -5.56
C GLU A 205 -1.49 -3.91 -5.04
N VAL A 206 -0.98 -4.15 -3.82
CA VAL A 206 0.05 -3.29 -3.21
C VAL A 206 1.33 -3.30 -4.04
N GLU A 207 1.79 -4.49 -4.46
CA GLU A 207 2.99 -4.65 -5.30
C GLU A 207 2.90 -3.84 -6.60
N GLN A 208 1.68 -3.73 -7.16
CA GLN A 208 1.48 -3.01 -8.42
C GLN A 208 1.44 -1.50 -8.28
N VAL A 209 1.11 -0.93 -7.11
CA VAL A 209 0.87 0.51 -6.99
C VAL A 209 1.77 1.23 -6.02
N CYS A 210 2.30 0.55 -4.99
CA CYS A 210 3.06 1.21 -3.93
C CYS A 210 4.52 1.45 -4.32
N ASP A 211 5.03 2.62 -3.97
CA ASP A 211 6.44 2.97 -4.09
C ASP A 211 7.23 2.39 -2.93
N ARG A 212 6.63 2.42 -1.74
CA ARG A 212 7.20 1.92 -0.48
C ARG A 212 6.16 1.15 0.32
N VAL A 213 6.63 0.25 1.17
CA VAL A 213 5.76 -0.49 2.08
C VAL A 213 6.39 -0.60 3.47
N ALA A 214 5.53 -0.81 4.47
CA ALA A 214 5.91 -1.31 5.78
C ALA A 214 5.06 -2.55 6.10
N VAL A 215 5.74 -3.62 6.49
CA VAL A 215 5.12 -4.85 6.98
C VAL A 215 5.07 -4.77 8.50
N VAL A 216 3.87 -4.94 9.04
CA VAL A 216 3.62 -4.82 10.48
C VAL A 216 3.11 -6.15 11.01
N ASP A 217 3.71 -6.60 12.09
CA ASP A 217 3.21 -7.72 12.86
C ASP A 217 3.26 -7.40 14.36
N HIS A 218 2.29 -7.92 15.13
CA HIS A 218 2.16 -7.69 16.57
C HIS A 218 2.38 -6.23 17.01
N GLY A 219 1.94 -5.27 16.18
CA GLY A 219 2.03 -3.83 16.45
C GLY A 219 3.41 -3.21 16.23
N ARG A 220 4.33 -3.91 15.54
CA ARG A 220 5.69 -3.44 15.21
C ARG A 220 5.93 -3.50 13.71
N VAL A 221 6.78 -2.63 13.20
CA VAL A 221 7.31 -2.77 11.83
C VAL A 221 8.38 -3.86 11.84
N ILE A 222 8.15 -4.95 11.11
CA ILE A 222 9.11 -6.06 10.97
C ILE A 222 9.97 -5.91 9.70
N ALA A 223 9.47 -5.22 8.67
CA ALA A 223 10.23 -4.86 7.49
C ALA A 223 9.65 -3.59 6.85
N GLY A 224 10.46 -2.82 6.15
CA GLY A 224 10.00 -1.64 5.42
C GLY A 224 11.09 -1.10 4.50
N GLY A 225 10.67 -0.48 3.40
CA GLY A 225 11.56 0.09 2.40
C GLY A 225 10.84 0.37 1.10
N THR A 226 11.59 0.65 0.03
CA THR A 226 11.03 0.72 -1.32
C THR A 226 10.60 -0.68 -1.77
N MET A 227 9.69 -0.73 -2.74
CA MET A 227 9.28 -2.02 -3.33
C MET A 227 10.48 -2.76 -3.91
N GLU A 228 11.41 -2.04 -4.53
CA GLU A 228 12.65 -2.59 -5.06
C GLU A 228 13.54 -3.21 -3.97
N GLU A 229 13.74 -2.51 -2.84
CA GLU A 229 14.53 -3.00 -1.70
C GLU A 229 13.95 -4.29 -1.09
N LEU A 230 12.63 -4.40 -1.03
CA LEU A 230 11.95 -5.56 -0.44
C LEU A 230 11.90 -6.78 -1.37
N LEU A 231 11.81 -6.53 -2.67
CA LEU A 231 11.75 -7.56 -3.71
C LEU A 231 13.13 -7.91 -4.28
N THR A 232 14.22 -7.43 -3.67
CA THR A 232 15.60 -7.79 -4.03
C THR A 232 15.88 -9.26 -3.73
N GLY A 233 15.43 -10.10 -4.62
CA GLY A 233 15.73 -11.50 -4.65
C GLY A 233 15.51 -12.01 -6.06
N SER A 234 16.54 -12.00 -6.91
CA SER A 234 16.43 -12.65 -8.21
C SER A 234 16.43 -14.16 -7.98
N ALA A 235 15.24 -14.76 -8.03
CA ALA A 235 15.12 -16.19 -8.13
C ALA A 235 14.98 -16.60 -9.60
N VAL A 236 15.56 -17.71 -9.98
CA VAL A 236 15.40 -18.28 -11.33
C VAL A 236 14.89 -19.70 -11.17
N ARG A 237 13.72 -19.97 -11.72
CA ARG A 237 13.19 -21.31 -11.82
C ARG A 237 13.58 -21.91 -13.16
N VAL A 238 14.15 -23.10 -13.11
CA VAL A 238 14.53 -23.86 -14.29
C VAL A 238 13.81 -25.21 -14.27
N ARG A 239 13.13 -25.57 -15.37
CA ARG A 239 12.63 -26.92 -15.57
C ARG A 239 13.66 -27.69 -16.39
N VAL A 240 14.26 -28.70 -15.76
CA VAL A 240 15.35 -29.48 -16.33
C VAL A 240 15.16 -30.95 -16.01
N THR A 241 15.51 -31.83 -16.97
CA THR A 241 15.54 -33.30 -16.79
C THR A 241 16.92 -33.85 -17.09
N GLY A 242 17.23 -35.05 -16.61
CA GLY A 242 18.47 -35.72 -16.91
C GLY A 242 19.70 -35.34 -16.07
N LEU A 243 19.51 -34.45 -15.08
CA LEU A 243 20.58 -34.16 -14.12
C LEU A 243 20.71 -35.30 -13.10
N THR A 244 21.96 -35.70 -12.82
CA THR A 244 22.27 -36.61 -11.72
C THR A 244 22.25 -35.87 -10.39
N VAL A 245 22.16 -36.58 -9.27
CA VAL A 245 22.21 -35.99 -7.93
C VAL A 245 23.50 -35.18 -7.71
N ASP A 246 24.64 -35.69 -8.20
CA ASP A 246 25.92 -34.98 -8.12
C ASP A 246 25.95 -33.74 -9.03
N GLY A 247 25.29 -33.81 -10.19
CA GLY A 247 25.10 -32.67 -11.08
C GLY A 247 24.30 -31.58 -10.42
N GLN A 248 23.21 -31.90 -9.70
CA GLN A 248 22.43 -30.94 -8.95
C GLN A 248 23.22 -30.24 -7.84
N LYS A 249 24.04 -31.02 -7.09
CA LYS A 249 24.95 -30.46 -6.07
C LYS A 249 25.96 -29.48 -6.65
N SER A 250 26.50 -29.77 -7.84
CA SER A 250 27.45 -28.86 -8.50
C SER A 250 26.82 -27.49 -8.83
N LEU A 251 25.50 -27.43 -9.01
CA LEU A 251 24.78 -26.20 -9.30
C LEU A 251 24.56 -25.31 -8.05
N GLU A 252 24.82 -25.80 -6.83
CA GLU A 252 24.78 -25.00 -5.60
C GLU A 252 25.79 -23.84 -5.63
N SER A 253 26.82 -23.90 -6.48
CA SER A 253 27.74 -22.78 -6.74
C SER A 253 27.09 -21.54 -7.34
N PHE A 254 25.90 -21.69 -7.92
CA PHE A 254 25.09 -20.59 -8.45
C PHE A 254 24.15 -19.96 -7.42
N GLY A 255 24.07 -20.50 -6.23
CA GLY A 255 23.25 -20.03 -5.12
C GLY A 255 22.43 -21.16 -4.46
N PRO A 256 21.72 -20.84 -3.37
CA PRO A 256 20.86 -21.81 -2.72
C PRO A 256 19.77 -22.31 -3.67
N THR A 257 19.55 -23.62 -3.67
CA THR A 257 18.59 -24.30 -4.56
C THR A 257 17.48 -24.95 -3.77
N ASP A 258 16.27 -24.88 -4.32
CA ASP A 258 15.13 -25.68 -3.92
C ASP A 258 14.69 -26.52 -5.11
N ALA A 259 14.64 -27.85 -4.95
CA ALA A 259 14.37 -28.78 -6.04
C ALA A 259 13.08 -29.56 -5.76
N GLU A 260 12.08 -29.36 -6.61
CA GLU A 260 10.83 -30.10 -6.61
C GLU A 260 10.64 -30.84 -7.96
N GLY A 261 10.93 -32.13 -7.98
CA GLY A 261 10.83 -32.97 -9.18
C GLY A 261 11.77 -32.52 -10.30
N GLU A 262 11.19 -32.06 -11.43
CA GLU A 262 11.95 -31.53 -12.57
C GLU A 262 12.24 -30.03 -12.47
N GLN A 263 11.77 -29.34 -11.43
CA GLN A 263 11.95 -27.91 -11.23
C GLN A 263 13.03 -27.66 -10.20
N ILE A 264 13.98 -26.78 -10.54
CA ILE A 264 15.02 -26.28 -9.63
C ILE A 264 14.88 -24.76 -9.55
N THR A 265 14.72 -24.24 -8.34
CA THR A 265 14.65 -22.81 -8.08
C THR A 265 15.94 -22.34 -7.42
N PHE A 266 16.61 -21.36 -8.02
CA PHE A 266 17.80 -20.68 -7.49
C PHE A 266 17.34 -19.37 -6.84
N THR A 267 17.49 -19.23 -5.53
CA THR A 267 16.87 -18.12 -4.75
C THR A 267 17.74 -16.86 -4.63
N LYS A 268 18.95 -16.84 -5.17
CA LYS A 268 19.86 -15.67 -5.12
C LYS A 268 20.73 -15.59 -6.38
N LEU A 269 20.19 -15.93 -7.54
CA LEU A 269 20.93 -15.89 -8.80
C LEU A 269 20.69 -14.54 -9.50
N ALA A 270 21.75 -13.78 -9.74
CA ALA A 270 21.69 -12.56 -10.54
C ALA A 270 21.33 -12.89 -12.01
N ALA A 271 20.51 -12.03 -12.62
CA ALA A 271 19.95 -12.30 -13.96
C ALA A 271 21.03 -12.44 -15.06
N ASP A 272 22.15 -11.76 -14.92
CA ASP A 272 23.31 -11.81 -15.82
C ASP A 272 24.05 -13.17 -15.77
N ARG A 273 23.90 -13.93 -14.68
CA ARG A 273 24.49 -15.28 -14.51
C ARG A 273 23.59 -16.42 -15.02
N VAL A 274 22.37 -16.11 -15.46
CA VAL A 274 21.44 -17.14 -15.98
C VAL A 274 22.01 -17.87 -17.20
N PRO A 275 22.66 -17.23 -18.18
CA PRO A 275 23.28 -17.92 -19.30
C PRO A 275 24.37 -18.91 -18.87
N GLU A 276 25.18 -18.58 -17.85
CA GLU A 276 26.23 -19.46 -17.30
C GLU A 276 25.60 -20.68 -16.62
N LEU A 277 24.54 -20.49 -15.83
CA LEU A 277 23.78 -21.56 -15.20
C LEU A 277 23.24 -22.55 -16.24
N VAL A 278 22.60 -22.05 -17.30
CA VAL A 278 22.04 -22.90 -18.36
C VAL A 278 23.14 -23.69 -19.08
N ALA A 279 24.27 -23.03 -19.39
CA ALA A 279 25.42 -23.70 -20.02
C ALA A 279 25.97 -24.82 -19.13
N GLU A 280 26.06 -24.60 -17.82
CA GLU A 280 26.56 -25.62 -16.88
C GLU A 280 25.57 -26.79 -16.74
N MET A 281 24.26 -26.51 -16.68
CA MET A 281 23.22 -27.56 -16.68
C MET A 281 23.32 -28.47 -17.90
N VAL A 282 23.51 -27.89 -19.09
CA VAL A 282 23.65 -28.65 -20.33
C VAL A 282 24.94 -29.51 -20.34
N LYS A 283 26.07 -28.97 -19.83
CA LYS A 283 27.32 -29.73 -19.67
C LYS A 283 27.15 -30.93 -18.75
N LEU A 284 26.35 -30.79 -17.68
CA LEU A 284 26.06 -31.85 -16.72
C LEU A 284 25.04 -32.87 -17.25
N GLY A 285 24.67 -32.80 -18.55
CA GLY A 285 23.75 -33.70 -19.21
C GLY A 285 22.26 -33.33 -19.03
N GLY A 286 21.99 -32.20 -18.44
CA GLY A 286 20.62 -31.70 -18.25
C GLY A 286 19.98 -31.24 -19.56
N ARG A 287 18.69 -31.51 -19.71
CA ARG A 287 17.86 -31.00 -20.78
C ARG A 287 16.96 -29.89 -20.22
N VAL A 288 17.31 -28.66 -20.55
CA VAL A 288 16.58 -27.46 -20.07
C VAL A 288 15.36 -27.20 -20.97
N TYR A 289 14.17 -27.17 -20.38
CA TYR A 289 12.90 -26.92 -21.07
C TYR A 289 12.35 -25.53 -20.84
N GLU A 290 12.66 -24.93 -19.69
CA GLU A 290 12.11 -23.66 -19.31
C GLU A 290 13.05 -22.95 -18.34
N VAL A 291 13.24 -21.64 -18.53
CA VAL A 291 13.99 -20.78 -17.63
C VAL A 291 13.12 -19.55 -17.37
N VAL A 292 12.62 -19.44 -16.17
CA VAL A 292 11.74 -18.31 -15.78
C VAL A 292 12.44 -17.53 -14.68
N PRO A 293 12.87 -16.29 -14.96
CA PRO A 293 13.24 -15.39 -13.89
C PRO A 293 12.00 -15.21 -12.96
N ARG A 294 12.13 -15.58 -11.72
CA ARG A 294 11.13 -15.26 -10.70
C ARG A 294 11.63 -14.05 -9.95
N HIS A 295 10.92 -12.96 -10.11
CA HIS A 295 10.98 -11.92 -9.11
C HIS A 295 10.28 -12.46 -7.86
N GLN A 296 10.92 -12.34 -6.71
CA GLN A 296 10.27 -12.63 -5.44
C GLN A 296 9.03 -11.73 -5.36
N THR A 297 7.85 -12.31 -5.20
CA THR A 297 6.64 -11.52 -5.04
C THR A 297 6.58 -10.94 -3.63
N LEU A 298 5.83 -9.87 -3.46
CA LEU A 298 5.56 -9.33 -2.13
C LEU A 298 4.90 -10.36 -1.21
N GLU A 299 4.13 -11.30 -1.76
CA GLU A 299 3.52 -12.40 -1.03
C GLU A 299 4.57 -13.41 -0.52
N ASP A 300 5.51 -13.81 -1.37
CA ASP A 300 6.62 -14.69 -0.96
C ASP A 300 7.43 -14.04 0.17
N ARG A 301 7.76 -12.76 0.03
CA ARG A 301 8.54 -12.01 1.02
C ARG A 301 7.78 -11.82 2.33
N PHE A 302 6.49 -11.52 2.24
CA PHE A 302 5.61 -11.36 3.40
C PHE A 302 5.52 -12.66 4.22
N LEU A 303 5.33 -13.81 3.57
CA LEU A 303 5.31 -15.11 4.23
C LEU A 303 6.64 -15.45 4.90
N GLN A 304 7.78 -15.16 4.25
CA GLN A 304 9.09 -15.34 4.86
C GLN A 304 9.25 -14.52 6.13
N LEU A 305 8.91 -13.23 6.09
CA LEU A 305 9.02 -12.32 7.24
C LEU A 305 8.19 -12.76 8.45
N LEU A 306 7.01 -13.36 8.20
CA LEU A 306 6.15 -13.88 9.28
C LEU A 306 6.62 -15.22 9.86
N HIS A 307 7.54 -15.94 9.20
CA HIS A 307 8.10 -17.21 9.66
C HIS A 307 9.49 -17.05 10.28
N GLU A 308 10.14 -15.90 10.12
CA GLU A 308 11.45 -15.58 10.71
C GLU A 308 11.34 -15.12 12.18
N ASP A 309 10.14 -14.82 12.70
CA ASP A 309 9.81 -14.52 14.11
C ASP A 309 9.27 -15.78 14.84
#